data_59de66449378c813792df4f689e0c077
#
_entry.id   59de66449378c813792df4f689e0c077
#
_cell.length_a   1.000
_cell.length_b   1.000
_cell.length_c   1.000
_cell.angle_alpha   90.00
_cell.angle_beta   90.00
_cell.angle_gamma   90.00
#
_symmetry.space_group_name_H-M   'P 1'
#
loop_
_entity.id
_entity.type
_entity.pdbx_description
1 polymer ?
#
loop_
_entity_poly.entity_id
_entity_poly.type
_entity_poly.pdbx_seq_one_letter_code
_entity_poly.pdbx_strand_id
1 'polypeptide(L)'
;MLFPDNFGKDMSLDETCLSNGEVYTILTNKAAHGGKGALAAMVRGVASDTVSAILKMVPVEQRRKVETVTTDLSSAMMLTARSVFCKAKL
;
A
#
# COMPACT_ATOMS: atom_id res chain seq x y z
N MET A 1 7.60 3.39 -7.30
CA MET A 1 8.46 3.76 -6.16
C MET A 1 8.14 2.84 -5.00
N LEU A 2 9.10 2.00 -4.62
CA LEU A 2 8.91 0.99 -3.57
C LEU A 2 9.99 1.12 -2.52
N PHE A 3 9.61 1.05 -1.26
CA PHE A 3 10.51 1.10 -0.12
C PHE A 3 10.22 -0.10 0.80
N PRO A 4 10.71 -1.31 0.44
CA PRO A 4 10.36 -2.53 1.19
C PRO A 4 10.72 -2.46 2.68
N ASP A 5 11.79 -1.76 3.03
CA ASP A 5 12.21 -1.66 4.43
C ASP A 5 11.24 -0.84 5.29
N ASN A 6 10.31 -0.12 4.67
CA ASN A 6 9.32 0.68 5.40
C ASN A 6 8.01 -0.09 5.64
N PHE A 7 7.94 -1.35 5.24
CA PHE A 7 6.79 -2.19 5.56
C PHE A 7 6.81 -2.55 7.05
N GLY A 8 5.67 -2.51 7.68
CA GLY A 8 5.50 -2.80 9.10
C GLY A 8 4.17 -3.48 9.40
N LYS A 9 3.86 -3.61 10.69
CA LYS A 9 2.67 -4.34 11.13
C LYS A 9 1.37 -3.67 10.68
N ASP A 10 1.29 -2.36 10.79
CA ASP A 10 0.07 -1.60 10.54
C ASP A 10 0.31 -0.65 9.38
N MET A 11 -0.37 -0.91 8.28
CA MET A 11 -0.21 -0.13 7.05
C MET A 11 -1.51 0.56 6.68
N SER A 12 -1.40 1.61 5.90
CA SER A 12 -2.54 2.34 5.35
C SER A 12 -2.41 2.39 3.83
N LEU A 13 -3.49 2.06 3.13
CA LEU A 13 -3.54 2.07 1.68
C LEU A 13 -4.59 3.09 1.24
N ASP A 14 -4.13 4.15 0.57
CA ASP A 14 -4.98 5.26 0.16
C ASP A 14 -4.67 5.69 -1.26
N GLU A 15 -5.50 6.56 -1.81
CA GLU A 15 -5.22 7.21 -3.08
C GLU A 15 -5.03 8.70 -2.89
N THR A 16 -4.25 9.31 -3.77
CA THR A 16 -4.07 10.75 -3.80
C THR A 16 -4.05 11.24 -5.24
N CYS A 17 -4.57 12.43 -5.44
CA CYS A 17 -4.58 13.09 -6.75
C CYS A 17 -3.61 14.26 -6.70
N LEU A 18 -2.65 14.26 -7.63
CA LEU A 18 -1.70 15.34 -7.74
C LEU A 18 -2.29 16.52 -8.52
N SER A 19 -1.64 17.68 -8.44
CA SER A 19 -2.12 18.91 -9.08
C SER A 19 -2.24 18.81 -10.60
N ASN A 20 -1.51 17.86 -11.21
CA ASN A 20 -1.59 17.61 -12.67
C ASN A 20 -2.73 16.66 -13.05
N GLY A 21 -3.57 16.24 -12.10
CA GLY A 21 -4.65 15.32 -12.34
C GLY A 21 -4.31 13.84 -12.28
N GLU A 22 -3.05 13.50 -12.06
CA GLU A 22 -2.64 12.09 -11.92
C GLU A 22 -3.04 11.54 -10.57
N VAL A 23 -3.51 10.30 -10.56
CA VAL A 23 -3.93 9.60 -9.34
C VAL A 23 -2.91 8.54 -8.98
N TYR A 24 -2.52 8.49 -7.71
CA TYR A 24 -1.57 7.51 -7.20
C TYR A 24 -2.16 6.73 -6.04
N THR A 25 -1.79 5.46 -5.94
CA THR A 25 -2.05 4.63 -4.77
C THR A 25 -0.85 4.74 -3.85
N ILE A 26 -1.10 5.03 -2.58
CA ILE A 26 -0.05 5.25 -1.58
C ILE A 26 -0.19 4.21 -0.48
N LEU A 27 0.91 3.54 -0.17
CA LEU A 27 0.99 2.63 0.97
C LEU A 27 1.92 3.25 2.00
N THR A 28 1.42 3.45 3.22
CA THR A 28 2.20 4.08 4.30
C THR A 28 2.26 3.18 5.52
N ASN A 29 3.33 3.33 6.29
CA ASN A 29 3.51 2.66 7.57
C ASN A 29 2.95 3.57 8.67
N LYS A 30 1.87 3.16 9.31
CA LYS A 30 1.18 3.98 10.31
C LYS A 30 2.05 4.24 11.54
N ALA A 31 2.92 3.30 11.89
CA ALA A 31 3.80 3.46 13.06
C ALA A 31 4.80 4.61 12.92
N ALA A 32 5.09 5.02 11.69
CA ALA A 32 6.02 6.14 11.45
C ALA A 32 5.36 7.52 11.62
N HIS A 33 4.04 7.57 11.79
CA HIS A 33 3.28 8.79 12.07
C HIS A 33 3.58 9.94 11.09
N GLY A 34 3.72 9.61 9.80
CA GLY A 34 4.00 10.60 8.78
C GLY A 34 5.44 11.08 8.71
N GLY A 35 6.32 10.56 9.56
CA GLY A 35 7.73 10.92 9.57
C GLY A 35 8.56 10.14 8.57
N LYS A 36 9.87 10.19 8.74
CA LYS A 36 10.80 9.46 7.89
C LYS A 36 10.51 7.96 7.98
N GLY A 37 10.44 7.30 6.83
CA GLY A 37 10.11 5.89 6.76
C GLY A 37 8.62 5.59 6.70
N ALA A 38 7.76 6.61 6.67
CA ALA A 38 6.32 6.39 6.57
C ALA A 38 5.90 5.86 5.20
N LEU A 39 6.47 6.39 4.13
CA LEU A 39 6.09 5.99 2.77
C LEU A 39 6.70 4.63 2.44
N ALA A 40 5.86 3.63 2.19
CA ALA A 40 6.30 2.28 1.82
C ALA A 40 6.20 2.04 0.32
N ALA A 41 5.22 2.66 -0.34
CA ALA A 41 5.07 2.53 -1.79
C ALA A 41 4.23 3.68 -2.35
N MET A 42 4.51 4.05 -3.59
CA MET A 42 3.71 5.00 -4.34
C MET A 42 3.62 4.49 -5.77
N VAL A 43 2.41 4.15 -6.19
CA VAL A 43 2.15 3.52 -7.48
C VAL A 43 1.18 4.37 -8.27
N ARG A 44 1.53 4.68 -9.52
CA ARG A 44 0.64 5.44 -10.40
C ARG A 44 -0.59 4.63 -10.74
N GLY A 45 -1.75 5.22 -10.56
CA GLY A 45 -3.04 4.58 -10.84
C GLY A 45 -3.66 3.95 -9.61
N VAL A 46 -4.86 3.40 -9.79
CA VAL A 46 -5.63 2.77 -8.71
C VAL A 46 -6.20 1.41 -9.10
N ALA A 47 -5.99 0.97 -10.33
CA ALA A 47 -6.50 -0.32 -10.79
C ALA A 47 -5.86 -1.46 -9.99
N SER A 48 -6.69 -2.33 -9.41
CA SER A 48 -6.23 -3.39 -8.52
C SER A 48 -5.18 -4.30 -9.15
N ASP A 49 -5.38 -4.70 -10.40
CA ASP A 49 -4.45 -5.59 -11.10
C ASP A 49 -3.07 -4.92 -11.29
N THR A 50 -3.04 -3.66 -11.71
CA THR A 50 -1.79 -2.92 -11.93
C THR A 50 -1.06 -2.69 -10.61
N VAL A 51 -1.79 -2.18 -9.61
CA VAL A 51 -1.19 -1.85 -8.30
C VAL A 51 -0.71 -3.11 -7.60
N SER A 52 -1.50 -4.18 -7.64
CA SER A 52 -1.12 -5.46 -7.03
C SER A 52 0.13 -6.04 -7.67
N ALA A 53 0.23 -6.00 -8.99
CA ALA A 53 1.41 -6.51 -9.71
C ALA A 53 2.68 -5.79 -9.26
N ILE A 54 2.62 -4.47 -9.10
CA ILE A 54 3.78 -3.68 -8.68
C ILE A 54 4.12 -3.95 -7.21
N LEU A 55 3.14 -3.98 -6.33
CA LEU A 55 3.38 -4.22 -4.91
C LEU A 55 3.90 -5.64 -4.65
N LYS A 56 3.53 -6.60 -5.47
CA LYS A 56 4.04 -7.98 -5.35
C LYS A 56 5.50 -8.12 -5.75
N MET A 57 6.10 -7.09 -6.32
CA MET A 57 7.55 -7.06 -6.55
C MET A 57 8.33 -6.95 -5.24
N VAL A 58 7.68 -6.52 -4.16
CA VAL A 58 8.29 -6.51 -2.83
C VAL A 58 8.40 -7.95 -2.33
N PRO A 59 9.56 -8.35 -1.76
CA PRO A 59 9.73 -9.72 -1.26
C PRO A 59 8.61 -10.13 -0.30
N VAL A 60 8.21 -11.39 -0.38
CA VAL A 60 7.10 -11.91 0.41
C VAL A 60 7.36 -11.79 1.92
N GLU A 61 8.62 -11.86 2.34
CA GLU A 61 8.98 -11.69 3.75
C GLU A 61 8.58 -10.31 4.27
N GLN A 62 8.76 -9.28 3.45
CA GLN A 62 8.38 -7.92 3.84
C GLN A 62 6.84 -7.78 3.85
N ARG A 63 6.16 -8.37 2.89
CA ARG A 63 4.70 -8.33 2.83
C ARG A 63 4.06 -9.08 4.01
N ARG A 64 4.70 -10.15 4.48
CA ARG A 64 4.20 -10.93 5.61
C ARG A 64 4.27 -10.21 6.94
N LYS A 65 5.06 -9.16 7.06
CA LYS A 65 5.12 -8.34 8.27
C LYS A 65 3.83 -7.58 8.51
N VAL A 66 3.04 -7.37 7.47
CA VAL A 66 1.81 -6.58 7.55
C VAL A 66 0.71 -7.41 8.22
N GLU A 67 0.20 -6.91 9.35
CA GLU A 67 -0.87 -7.57 10.11
C GLU A 67 -2.20 -6.90 9.89
N THR A 68 -2.21 -5.57 9.70
CA THR A 68 -3.44 -4.83 9.42
C THR A 68 -3.22 -3.86 8.28
N VAL A 69 -4.25 -3.65 7.46
CA VAL A 69 -4.25 -2.63 6.42
C VAL A 69 -5.52 -1.81 6.56
N THR A 70 -5.36 -0.52 6.83
CA THR A 70 -6.46 0.42 6.82
C THR A 70 -6.62 0.95 5.41
N THR A 71 -7.81 0.87 4.87
CA THR A 71 -8.11 1.35 3.52
C THR A 71 -9.51 1.91 3.48
N ASP A 72 -9.81 2.73 2.47
CA ASP A 72 -11.19 3.14 2.27
C ASP A 72 -12.01 1.96 1.76
N LEU A 73 -13.32 2.15 1.61
CA LEU A 73 -14.23 1.07 1.25
C LEU A 73 -14.32 0.84 -0.27
N SER A 74 -13.42 1.43 -1.07
CA SER A 74 -13.46 1.19 -2.50
C SER A 74 -13.11 -0.26 -2.81
N SER A 75 -13.80 -0.86 -3.77
CA SER A 75 -13.57 -2.25 -4.17
C SER A 75 -12.15 -2.47 -4.67
N ALA A 76 -11.61 -1.52 -5.42
CA ALA A 76 -10.26 -1.63 -5.97
C ALA A 76 -9.21 -1.67 -4.86
N MET A 77 -9.33 -0.80 -3.86
CA MET A 77 -8.39 -0.77 -2.73
C MET A 77 -8.47 -2.05 -1.91
N MET A 78 -9.67 -2.55 -1.65
CA MET A 78 -9.86 -3.79 -0.89
C MET A 78 -9.31 -5.01 -1.63
N LEU A 79 -9.50 -5.08 -2.94
CA LEU A 79 -8.94 -6.16 -3.76
C LEU A 79 -7.43 -6.13 -3.75
N THR A 80 -6.84 -4.94 -3.88
CA THR A 80 -5.39 -4.78 -3.82
C THR A 80 -4.84 -5.25 -2.48
N ALA A 81 -5.45 -4.81 -1.38
CA ALA A 81 -5.00 -5.19 -0.04
C ALA A 81 -5.07 -6.70 0.17
N ARG A 82 -6.16 -7.34 -0.24
CA ARG A 82 -6.30 -8.79 -0.10
C ARG A 82 -5.33 -9.57 -0.97
N SER A 83 -5.04 -9.06 -2.16
CA SER A 83 -4.13 -9.71 -3.10
C SER A 83 -2.68 -9.63 -2.64
N VAL A 84 -2.27 -8.49 -2.13
CA VAL A 84 -0.87 -8.24 -1.73
C VAL A 84 -0.60 -8.71 -0.30
N PHE A 85 -1.56 -8.55 0.60
CA PHE A 85 -1.42 -8.85 2.02
C PHE A 85 -2.50 -9.86 2.43
N CYS A 86 -2.43 -11.05 1.89
CA CYS A 86 -3.51 -12.05 2.04
C CYS A 86 -3.76 -12.48 3.48
N LYS A 87 -2.80 -12.26 4.38
CA LYS A 87 -2.94 -12.61 5.80
C LYS A 87 -3.31 -11.43 6.68
N ALA A 88 -3.34 -10.22 6.14
CA ALA A 88 -3.65 -9.03 6.92
C ALA A 88 -5.15 -8.85 7.11
N LYS A 89 -5.51 -8.21 8.21
CA LYS A 89 -6.89 -7.79 8.47
C LYS A 89 -7.12 -6.43 7.85
N LEU A 90 -8.28 -6.27 7.28
CA LEU A 90 -8.67 -4.99 6.65
C LEU A 90 -9.55 -4.13 7.55
#